data_25cb907261b4da47a916afc71ec3929e
#
_entry.id   25cb907261b4da47a916afc71ec3929e
#
_cell.length_a   1.000
_cell.length_b   1.000
_cell.length_c   1.000
_cell.angle_alpha   90.00
_cell.angle_beta   90.00
_cell.angle_gamma   90.00
#
_symmetry.space_group_name_H-M   'P 1'
#
loop_
_entity.id
_entity.type
_entity.pdbx_description
1 polymer ?
#
loop_
_entity_poly.entity_id
_entity_poly.type
_entity_poly.pdbx_seq_one_letter_code
_entity_poly.pdbx_strand_id
1 'polypeptide(L)'
;MIRKILTTLLLLICPYIAAQESDVELPDFVITGKDIVNIGKTEKIPPDFISTISEIFLKPVFPTENLQMKEVNTPIKGSGALTDSLNYLTGSLNAGLGFYSLPKADLNFSSPFTNGIFEGFAAVDNTRAYVENSDRYLINGGASLSLYTDDDASFLPGTQFKFNGEYNTSAFKFFASDNPSFKRILNNGNAYFGMDNLMGKYFIFSAKLSDDNLDLKNESFTENIFDISGFAQLTLPAFDLGVEANYKKQILTNDYMSGNKINFLSTRPTMGISLSPLVNITLGFNYQHSDSNNFFSPYAFMSIYFSKELSLYGEYSPQAEFWGGGHFLQSNDYFIAERFSNIFFKKNTAFSAALKYEYYTYVEINGGIKYYKSDNQPYFFDTTAGMFDLATIEAKSYTAFVNLLFHPGPGGIFYATAEANNTKDNNGNTVPYFPAAKVTFNYGYNFTNNLETETNLTYLSGIHTAINSENTLRPYINLGVKLGYQLFPDFYLTFKISNLINHNNYIWQGYKELPMDLTAGLNYRW
;
A
#
# COMPACT_ATOMS: atom_id res chain seq x y z
N MET A 1 18.68 17.95 -26.02
CA MET A 1 17.72 17.02 -26.65
C MET A 1 16.45 16.87 -25.79
N ILE A 2 16.55 16.64 -24.51
CA ILE A 2 15.42 16.48 -23.55
C ILE A 2 14.47 17.69 -23.53
N ARG A 3 14.98 18.92 -23.62
CA ARG A 3 14.19 20.15 -23.63
C ARG A 3 13.25 20.29 -24.83
N LYS A 4 13.66 19.73 -26.00
CA LYS A 4 12.83 19.71 -27.22
C LYS A 4 11.74 18.65 -27.16
N ILE A 5 11.99 17.52 -26.50
CA ILE A 5 11.01 16.43 -26.32
C ILE A 5 9.92 16.88 -25.34
N LEU A 6 10.29 17.56 -24.25
CA LEU A 6 9.33 18.10 -23.28
C LEU A 6 8.42 19.16 -23.89
N THR A 7 8.98 20.03 -24.75
CA THR A 7 8.19 21.08 -25.44
C THR A 7 7.24 20.48 -26.49
N THR A 8 7.65 19.40 -27.15
CA THR A 8 6.82 18.71 -28.13
C THR A 8 5.69 17.93 -27.43
N LEU A 9 5.97 17.33 -26.28
CA LEU A 9 4.96 16.65 -25.47
C LEU A 9 3.92 17.63 -24.90
N LEU A 10 4.34 18.82 -24.48
CA LEU A 10 3.45 19.88 -24.01
C LEU A 10 2.55 20.46 -25.13
N LEU A 11 3.05 20.50 -26.35
CA LEU A 11 2.30 20.98 -27.52
C LEU A 11 1.29 19.95 -28.06
N LEU A 12 1.45 18.68 -27.75
CA LEU A 12 0.49 17.62 -28.10
C LEU A 12 -0.72 17.55 -27.14
N ILE A 13 -0.63 18.18 -25.98
CA ILE A 13 -1.73 18.23 -25.00
C ILE A 13 -2.66 19.45 -25.24
N CYS A 14 -2.28 20.41 -26.08
CA CYS A 14 -2.95 21.70 -26.23
C CYS A 14 -3.90 21.94 -27.42
N PRO A 15 -4.36 20.99 -28.24
CA PRO A 15 -5.26 21.36 -29.35
C PRO A 15 -6.76 21.12 -29.11
N TYR A 16 -7.24 20.91 -27.89
CA TYR A 16 -8.67 20.63 -27.68
C TYR A 16 -9.42 21.61 -26.77
N ILE A 17 -8.91 22.82 -26.58
CA ILE A 17 -9.66 23.90 -25.92
C ILE A 17 -9.80 25.07 -26.90
N ALA A 18 -10.64 24.89 -27.88
CA ALA A 18 -11.22 26.05 -28.61
C ALA A 18 -12.53 25.66 -29.29
N ALA A 19 -13.58 26.29 -28.80
CA ALA A 19 -14.86 26.58 -29.49
C ALA A 19 -15.94 25.49 -29.46
N GLN A 20 -16.99 25.71 -28.69
CA GLN A 20 -18.23 26.25 -29.26
C GLN A 20 -19.25 26.47 -28.14
N GLU A 21 -19.65 27.74 -27.97
CA GLU A 21 -20.93 28.08 -27.37
C GLU A 21 -22.03 27.61 -28.33
N SER A 22 -22.91 26.78 -27.84
CA SER A 22 -24.27 26.66 -28.37
C SER A 22 -25.20 26.39 -27.19
N ASP A 23 -26.12 27.34 -26.99
CA ASP A 23 -27.27 27.16 -26.12
C ASP A 23 -28.01 25.89 -26.48
N VAL A 24 -27.99 24.91 -25.59
CA VAL A 24 -28.84 23.74 -25.66
C VAL A 24 -29.52 23.61 -24.30
N GLU A 25 -30.81 23.78 -24.31
CA GLU A 25 -31.68 23.45 -23.18
C GLU A 25 -31.42 21.96 -22.78
N LEU A 26 -31.02 21.79 -21.52
CA LEU A 26 -30.76 20.46 -20.96
C LEU A 26 -32.09 19.75 -20.68
N PRO A 27 -32.33 18.60 -21.28
CA PRO A 27 -33.37 17.72 -20.78
C PRO A 27 -32.93 17.12 -19.44
N ASP A 28 -33.89 16.99 -18.53
CA ASP A 28 -33.69 16.31 -17.24
C ASP A 28 -33.15 14.90 -17.44
N PHE A 29 -31.87 14.69 -17.16
CA PHE A 29 -31.28 13.37 -17.14
C PHE A 29 -31.37 12.78 -15.74
N VAL A 30 -32.21 11.80 -15.62
CA VAL A 30 -32.13 10.83 -14.51
C VAL A 30 -30.88 10.00 -14.73
N ILE A 31 -29.85 10.22 -13.92
CA ILE A 31 -28.62 9.42 -13.96
C ILE A 31 -28.92 8.07 -13.29
N THR A 32 -29.28 7.10 -14.10
CA THR A 32 -29.27 5.70 -13.73
C THR A 32 -28.02 5.06 -14.37
N GLY A 33 -26.95 5.00 -13.64
CA GLY A 33 -25.74 4.31 -14.08
C GLY A 33 -24.57 4.65 -13.17
N LYS A 34 -24.27 3.78 -12.21
CA LYS A 34 -22.96 3.78 -11.57
C LYS A 34 -22.09 2.81 -12.36
N ASP A 35 -21.25 3.34 -13.22
CA ASP A 35 -20.15 2.55 -13.73
C ASP A 35 -19.18 2.29 -12.59
N ILE A 36 -19.20 1.07 -12.08
CA ILE A 36 -18.15 0.63 -11.16
C ILE A 36 -16.96 0.28 -12.02
N VAL A 37 -16.01 1.20 -12.09
CA VAL A 37 -14.68 0.88 -12.58
C VAL A 37 -14.09 -0.13 -11.58
N ASN A 38 -14.09 -1.39 -11.96
CA ASN A 38 -13.39 -2.42 -11.23
C ASN A 38 -11.89 -2.17 -11.45
N ILE A 39 -11.29 -1.46 -10.50
CA ILE A 39 -9.82 -1.35 -10.46
C ILE A 39 -9.35 -2.75 -10.12
N GLY A 40 -8.99 -3.50 -11.16
CA GLY A 40 -8.34 -4.79 -10.99
C GLY A 40 -7.22 -4.61 -9.98
N LYS A 41 -7.17 -5.45 -8.94
CA LYS A 41 -6.07 -5.45 -7.98
C LYS A 41 -4.80 -5.47 -8.81
N THR A 42 -4.14 -4.32 -8.87
CA THR A 42 -2.81 -4.20 -9.47
C THR A 42 -1.95 -5.25 -8.81
N GLU A 43 -1.20 -6.00 -9.64
CA GLU A 43 -0.17 -6.89 -9.14
C GLU A 43 0.52 -6.23 -7.96
N LYS A 44 0.67 -6.95 -6.86
CA LYS A 44 1.49 -6.48 -5.75
C LYS A 44 2.88 -6.20 -6.32
N ILE A 45 3.08 -4.96 -6.69
CA ILE A 45 4.42 -4.41 -6.80
C ILE A 45 5.12 -4.81 -5.51
N PRO A 46 6.36 -5.33 -5.57
CA PRO A 46 7.11 -5.68 -4.37
C PRO A 46 6.92 -4.58 -3.35
N PRO A 47 6.74 -4.93 -2.06
CA PRO A 47 6.24 -4.02 -1.06
C PRO A 47 7.00 -2.73 -1.17
N ASP A 48 6.32 -1.79 -1.74
CA ASP A 48 6.80 -0.46 -1.70
C ASP A 48 7.11 -0.17 -0.26
N PHE A 49 8.24 0.47 -0.01
CA PHE A 49 8.38 1.31 1.15
C PHE A 49 7.34 2.44 0.99
N ILE A 50 6.08 2.06 1.07
CA ILE A 50 5.02 3.03 1.23
C ILE A 50 5.40 3.65 2.55
N SER A 51 5.89 4.88 2.46
CA SER A 51 5.89 5.70 3.64
C SER A 51 4.47 5.57 4.15
N THR A 52 4.31 4.84 5.22
CA THR A 52 3.01 4.67 5.82
C THR A 52 2.57 6.07 6.20
N ILE A 53 1.82 6.69 5.30
CA ILE A 53 0.91 7.75 5.73
C ILE A 53 0.16 7.05 6.84
N SER A 54 0.30 7.55 8.06
CA SER A 54 -0.44 7.01 9.18
C SER A 54 -1.85 6.72 8.69
N GLU A 55 -2.40 5.55 8.97
CA GLU A 55 -3.76 5.21 8.54
C GLU A 55 -4.77 6.30 8.93
N ILE A 56 -4.40 7.13 9.91
CA ILE A 56 -5.09 8.34 10.30
C ILE A 56 -5.21 9.34 9.14
N PHE A 57 -4.24 9.42 8.23
CA PHE A 57 -4.34 10.27 7.04
C PHE A 57 -5.18 9.66 5.92
N LEU A 58 -5.39 8.35 5.94
CA LEU A 58 -6.27 7.66 5.01
C LEU A 58 -7.71 7.60 5.53
N LYS A 59 -7.93 7.83 6.82
CA LYS A 59 -9.29 8.01 7.33
C LYS A 59 -9.78 9.37 6.85
N PRO A 60 -10.95 9.44 6.20
CA PRO A 60 -11.57 10.72 5.93
C PRO A 60 -11.75 11.41 7.28
N VAL A 61 -10.98 12.47 7.50
CA VAL A 61 -11.05 13.31 8.71
C VAL A 61 -12.23 14.26 8.54
N PHE A 62 -13.36 13.74 8.09
CA PHE A 62 -14.59 14.47 8.20
C PHE A 62 -15.13 14.20 9.60
N PRO A 63 -15.36 15.23 10.41
CA PRO A 63 -16.19 15.06 11.58
C PRO A 63 -17.47 14.38 11.13
N THR A 64 -17.95 13.45 11.92
CA THR A 64 -19.20 12.73 11.70
C THR A 64 -20.37 13.63 11.33
N GLU A 65 -20.29 14.90 11.66
CA GLU A 65 -21.22 15.94 11.26
C GLU A 65 -21.17 16.34 9.80
N ASN A 66 -20.03 16.22 9.14
CA ASN A 66 -19.93 16.49 7.69
C ASN A 66 -20.32 15.26 6.85
N LEU A 67 -20.36 14.12 7.46
CA LEU A 67 -21.06 12.97 6.90
C LEU A 67 -22.59 13.09 7.03
N GLN A 68 -23.08 14.14 7.63
CA GLN A 68 -24.50 14.54 7.62
C GLN A 68 -24.95 15.18 6.32
N MET A 69 -24.14 15.10 5.33
CA MET A 69 -24.76 14.95 4.00
C MET A 69 -25.69 13.76 3.89
N LYS A 70 -25.83 13.09 4.94
CA LYS A 70 -26.87 12.21 5.14
C LYS A 70 -28.21 12.69 4.98
N GLU A 71 -28.42 13.86 5.19
CA GLU A 71 -29.70 14.45 5.03
C GLU A 71 -30.01 14.88 3.64
N VAL A 72 -29.03 14.88 2.79
CA VAL A 72 -29.36 14.74 1.42
C VAL A 72 -29.73 13.30 1.19
N ASN A 73 -30.52 12.89 1.98
CA ASN A 73 -31.19 11.90 1.80
C ASN A 73 -31.33 11.20 0.83
N THR A 74 -30.74 10.61 1.16
CA THR A 74 -30.80 9.43 0.92
C THR A 74 -31.98 8.75 0.97
N PRO A 75 -32.52 8.71 -0.20
CA PRO A 75 -33.58 7.82 -0.42
C PRO A 75 -33.24 6.39 -0.16
N ILE A 76 -32.12 6.20 0.31
CA ILE A 76 -31.61 4.93 0.17
C ILE A 76 -31.16 4.38 1.42
N LYS A 77 -32.03 4.40 2.26
CA LYS A 77 -32.14 3.28 3.15
C LYS A 77 -33.00 2.19 2.52
N GLY A 78 -32.76 1.95 1.30
CA GLY A 78 -33.13 0.69 0.71
C GLY A 78 -31.95 -0.20 0.88
N SER A 79 -31.89 -0.92 1.94
CA SER A 79 -30.91 -1.94 2.19
C SER A 79 -30.81 -3.02 1.10
N GLY A 80 -31.69 -3.03 0.16
CA GLY A 80 -31.66 -3.90 -1.01
C GLY A 80 -31.02 -3.29 -2.25
N ALA A 81 -30.85 -1.98 -2.28
CA ALA A 81 -30.43 -1.31 -3.51
C ALA A 81 -28.95 -1.52 -3.89
N LEU A 82 -28.14 -2.01 -3.00
CA LEU A 82 -26.76 -2.39 -3.31
C LEU A 82 -26.66 -3.70 -4.07
N THR A 83 -27.72 -4.50 -4.09
CA THR A 83 -27.68 -5.82 -4.70
C THR A 83 -28.43 -5.92 -6.03
N ASP A 84 -29.33 -4.99 -6.33
CA ASP A 84 -30.29 -5.20 -7.41
C ASP A 84 -29.98 -4.51 -8.75
N SER A 85 -29.02 -3.63 -8.84
CA SER A 85 -28.81 -2.90 -10.09
C SER A 85 -27.38 -2.80 -10.57
N LEU A 86 -26.48 -3.45 -9.89
CA LEU A 86 -25.09 -3.46 -10.28
C LEU A 86 -24.76 -4.84 -10.82
N ASN A 87 -24.25 -4.89 -12.03
CA ASN A 87 -23.54 -6.07 -12.51
C ASN A 87 -22.30 -6.27 -11.63
N TYR A 88 -22.50 -6.86 -10.44
CA TYR A 88 -21.41 -7.31 -9.63
C TYR A 88 -20.70 -8.40 -10.39
N LEU A 89 -19.45 -8.13 -10.74
CA LEU A 89 -18.57 -9.20 -11.16
C LEU A 89 -18.45 -10.17 -9.99
N THR A 90 -19.08 -11.31 -10.11
CA THR A 90 -19.00 -12.39 -9.12
C THR A 90 -17.68 -13.14 -9.27
N GLY A 91 -16.96 -12.92 -10.36
CA GLY A 91 -15.62 -13.45 -10.52
C GLY A 91 -14.87 -12.96 -11.75
N SER A 92 -13.58 -13.27 -11.78
CA SER A 92 -12.72 -13.07 -12.95
C SER A 92 -11.65 -14.13 -13.02
N LEU A 93 -11.37 -14.59 -14.22
CA LEU A 93 -10.24 -15.47 -14.54
C LEU A 93 -9.36 -14.77 -15.56
N ASN A 94 -8.13 -14.48 -15.19
CA ASN A 94 -7.11 -14.00 -16.10
C ASN A 94 -6.12 -15.13 -16.37
N ALA A 95 -5.76 -15.33 -17.62
CA ALA A 95 -4.69 -16.25 -18.01
C ALA A 95 -3.86 -15.63 -19.12
N GLY A 96 -2.54 -15.71 -19.01
CA GLY A 96 -1.64 -15.07 -19.96
C GLY A 96 -0.31 -15.80 -20.12
N LEU A 97 0.33 -15.53 -21.23
CA LEU A 97 1.66 -16.02 -21.60
C LEU A 97 2.48 -14.84 -22.14
N GLY A 98 3.74 -14.77 -21.74
CA GLY A 98 4.68 -13.76 -22.21
C GLY A 98 6.02 -14.35 -22.63
N PHE A 99 6.95 -13.49 -23.02
CA PHE A 99 8.30 -13.94 -23.37
C PHE A 99 9.02 -14.55 -22.16
N TYR A 100 8.87 -13.90 -21.00
CA TYR A 100 9.44 -14.36 -19.74
C TYR A 100 8.38 -14.82 -18.74
N SER A 101 7.13 -14.36 -18.87
CA SER A 101 6.00 -14.75 -18.01
C SER A 101 5.32 -16.01 -18.53
N LEU A 102 5.51 -17.18 -17.88
CA LEU A 102 5.07 -18.49 -18.35
C LEU A 102 4.63 -19.44 -17.23
N PRO A 103 3.43 -19.93 -17.20
CA PRO A 103 2.18 -19.23 -17.44
C PRO A 103 1.89 -18.28 -16.28
N LYS A 104 1.00 -17.33 -16.52
CA LYS A 104 0.46 -16.46 -15.51
C LYS A 104 -1.04 -16.64 -15.49
N ALA A 105 -1.61 -16.86 -14.32
CA ALA A 105 -3.07 -16.98 -14.17
C ALA A 105 -3.49 -16.45 -12.79
N ASP A 106 -4.62 -15.77 -12.74
CA ASP A 106 -5.28 -15.37 -11.52
C ASP A 106 -6.80 -15.59 -11.62
N LEU A 107 -7.35 -16.11 -10.55
CA LEU A 107 -8.77 -16.34 -10.34
C LEU A 107 -9.21 -15.52 -9.14
N ASN A 108 -10.26 -14.74 -9.30
CA ASN A 108 -10.93 -14.05 -8.21
C ASN A 108 -12.42 -14.36 -8.28
N PHE A 109 -13.04 -14.56 -7.14
CA PHE A 109 -14.48 -14.71 -7.08
C PHE A 109 -15.03 -14.05 -5.81
N SER A 110 -16.28 -13.60 -5.90
CA SER A 110 -17.02 -12.98 -4.82
C SER A 110 -18.47 -13.47 -4.87
N SER A 111 -19.01 -13.82 -3.72
CA SER A 111 -20.38 -14.29 -3.58
C SER A 111 -21.05 -13.52 -2.45
N PRO A 112 -21.86 -12.50 -2.76
CA PRO A 112 -22.65 -11.80 -1.77
C PRO A 112 -23.84 -12.68 -1.30
N PHE A 113 -24.20 -12.54 -0.03
CA PHE A 113 -25.37 -13.13 0.58
C PHE A 113 -26.01 -12.12 1.55
N THR A 114 -27.14 -12.43 2.14
CA THR A 114 -28.01 -11.46 2.85
C THR A 114 -27.25 -10.52 3.80
N ASN A 115 -26.35 -11.06 4.63
CA ASN A 115 -25.63 -10.27 5.64
C ASN A 115 -24.11 -10.38 5.49
N GLY A 116 -23.62 -10.61 4.27
CA GLY A 116 -22.19 -10.73 4.09
C GLY A 116 -21.72 -10.97 2.67
N ILE A 117 -20.41 -11.10 2.55
CA ILE A 117 -19.71 -11.36 1.30
C ILE A 117 -18.64 -12.41 1.56
N PHE A 118 -18.62 -13.45 0.74
CA PHE A 118 -17.52 -14.39 0.67
C PHE A 118 -16.67 -14.08 -0.56
N GLU A 119 -15.37 -13.99 -0.39
CA GLU A 119 -14.43 -13.74 -1.48
C GLU A 119 -13.31 -14.77 -1.45
N GLY A 120 -12.76 -15.09 -2.60
CA GLY A 120 -11.61 -15.96 -2.71
C GLY A 120 -10.77 -15.62 -3.93
N PHE A 121 -9.50 -15.95 -3.85
CA PHE A 121 -8.57 -15.77 -4.95
C PHE A 121 -7.52 -16.86 -4.99
N ALA A 122 -7.01 -17.13 -6.17
CA ALA A 122 -5.83 -17.96 -6.39
C ALA A 122 -5.04 -17.39 -7.57
N ALA A 123 -3.71 -17.33 -7.46
CA ALA A 123 -2.87 -16.85 -8.52
C ALA A 123 -1.58 -17.66 -8.64
N VAL A 124 -1.09 -17.77 -9.86
CA VAL A 124 0.20 -18.35 -10.19
C VAL A 124 0.93 -17.39 -11.12
N ASP A 125 2.19 -17.14 -10.80
CA ASP A 125 3.09 -16.33 -11.63
C ASP A 125 4.43 -17.05 -11.78
N ASN A 126 4.77 -17.43 -13.01
CA ASN A 126 6.04 -18.03 -13.34
C ASN A 126 6.84 -17.08 -14.22
N THR A 127 8.05 -16.78 -13.80
CA THR A 127 9.00 -16.01 -14.59
C THR A 127 10.14 -16.91 -15.05
N ARG A 128 10.30 -17.01 -16.36
CA ARG A 128 11.43 -17.70 -16.99
C ARG A 128 12.72 -16.91 -16.80
N ALA A 129 13.83 -17.61 -16.67
CA ALA A 129 15.13 -16.99 -16.57
C ALA A 129 15.43 -16.07 -17.77
N TYR A 130 15.67 -14.79 -17.50
CA TYR A 130 16.15 -13.77 -18.45
C TYR A 130 17.65 -13.47 -18.28
N VAL A 131 18.19 -13.87 -17.16
CA VAL A 131 19.62 -14.04 -16.84
C VAL A 131 19.74 -15.48 -16.33
N GLU A 132 20.89 -16.10 -16.43
CA GLU A 132 21.11 -17.44 -15.90
C GLU A 132 20.72 -17.51 -14.41
N ASN A 133 19.90 -18.47 -14.01
CA ASN A 133 19.36 -18.66 -12.66
C ASN A 133 18.39 -17.56 -12.16
N SER A 134 17.86 -16.68 -13.00
CA SER A 134 16.89 -15.66 -12.58
C SER A 134 15.43 -16.12 -12.64
N ASP A 135 15.19 -17.41 -12.81
CA ASP A 135 13.83 -17.97 -12.80
C ASP A 135 13.19 -17.84 -11.41
N ARG A 136 11.90 -17.50 -11.43
CA ARG A 136 11.10 -17.31 -10.23
C ARG A 136 9.72 -17.91 -10.43
N TYR A 137 9.13 -18.46 -9.38
CA TYR A 137 7.71 -18.74 -9.35
C TYR A 137 7.06 -18.21 -8.07
N LEU A 138 5.78 -17.87 -8.18
CA LEU A 138 4.93 -17.42 -7.12
C LEU A 138 3.59 -18.12 -7.23
N ILE A 139 3.11 -18.68 -6.13
CA ILE A 139 1.73 -19.17 -6.00
C ILE A 139 1.16 -18.51 -4.75
N ASN A 140 0.00 -17.89 -4.89
CA ASN A 140 -0.72 -17.36 -3.76
C ASN A 140 -2.21 -17.69 -3.86
N GLY A 141 -2.87 -17.76 -2.71
CA GLY A 141 -4.30 -17.97 -2.65
C GLY A 141 -4.83 -17.62 -1.27
N GLY A 142 -6.09 -17.28 -1.23
CA GLY A 142 -6.73 -16.90 0.02
C GLY A 142 -8.24 -16.85 -0.10
N ALA A 143 -8.88 -16.71 1.06
CA ALA A 143 -10.31 -16.53 1.16
C ALA A 143 -10.63 -15.53 2.28
N SER A 144 -11.70 -14.76 2.09
CA SER A 144 -12.23 -13.86 3.11
C SER A 144 -13.74 -14.00 3.23
N LEU A 145 -14.22 -13.81 4.45
CA LEU A 145 -15.63 -13.77 4.79
C LEU A 145 -15.89 -12.48 5.57
N SER A 146 -16.72 -11.60 5.02
CA SER A 146 -17.21 -10.39 5.68
C SER A 146 -18.66 -10.58 6.07
N LEU A 147 -18.98 -10.38 7.34
CA LEU A 147 -20.35 -10.44 7.88
C LEU A 147 -20.70 -9.06 8.44
N TYR A 148 -21.95 -8.66 8.27
CA TYR A 148 -22.46 -7.37 8.72
C TYR A 148 -23.67 -7.58 9.63
N THR A 149 -23.70 -6.89 10.75
CA THR A 149 -24.90 -6.81 11.58
C THR A 149 -25.75 -5.62 11.16
N ASP A 150 -27.07 -5.80 11.23
CA ASP A 150 -28.00 -4.71 10.93
C ASP A 150 -27.88 -3.58 11.96
N ASP A 151 -28.26 -2.36 11.58
CA ASP A 151 -28.21 -1.18 12.44
C ASP A 151 -29.13 -1.28 13.66
N ASP A 152 -30.16 -2.14 13.60
CA ASP A 152 -31.13 -2.42 14.66
C ASP A 152 -30.85 -3.72 15.41
N ALA A 153 -29.73 -4.38 15.13
CA ALA A 153 -29.34 -5.60 15.84
C ALA A 153 -29.18 -5.34 17.34
N SER A 154 -29.66 -6.27 18.16
CA SER A 154 -29.55 -6.16 19.62
C SER A 154 -28.13 -6.32 20.17
N PHE A 155 -27.23 -6.91 19.37
CA PHE A 155 -25.83 -7.11 19.71
C PHE A 155 -24.94 -6.53 18.62
N LEU A 156 -24.07 -5.59 19.01
CA LEU A 156 -23.11 -4.90 18.13
C LEU A 156 -23.75 -4.41 16.81
N PRO A 157 -24.75 -3.51 16.85
CA PRO A 157 -25.41 -2.99 15.66
C PRO A 157 -24.41 -2.28 14.74
N GLY A 158 -24.55 -2.45 13.42
CA GLY A 158 -23.72 -1.82 12.42
C GLY A 158 -22.24 -2.27 12.46
N THR A 159 -21.97 -3.49 12.92
CA THR A 159 -20.62 -4.03 13.05
C THR A 159 -20.28 -4.94 11.88
N GLN A 160 -19.09 -4.78 11.34
CA GLN A 160 -18.49 -5.69 10.38
C GLN A 160 -17.57 -6.68 11.09
N PHE A 161 -17.74 -7.96 10.79
CA PHE A 161 -16.80 -9.01 11.16
C PHE A 161 -16.10 -9.50 9.91
N LYS A 162 -14.77 -9.60 9.94
CA LYS A 162 -13.99 -10.06 8.80
C LYS A 162 -13.05 -11.20 9.19
N PHE A 163 -13.14 -12.29 8.46
CA PHE A 163 -12.22 -13.42 8.53
C PHE A 163 -11.43 -13.45 7.24
N ASN A 164 -10.13 -13.64 7.32
CA ASN A 164 -9.28 -13.76 6.15
C ASN A 164 -8.21 -14.83 6.41
N GLY A 165 -7.88 -15.60 5.38
CA GLY A 165 -6.74 -16.50 5.36
C GLY A 165 -6.05 -16.42 4.00
N GLU A 166 -4.75 -16.23 4.00
CA GLU A 166 -3.91 -16.18 2.81
C GLU A 166 -2.71 -17.10 2.96
N TYR A 167 -2.30 -17.73 1.87
CA TYR A 167 -1.08 -18.48 1.77
C TYR A 167 -0.34 -18.14 0.50
N ASN A 168 0.96 -17.90 0.65
CA ASN A 168 1.86 -17.52 -0.42
C ASN A 168 3.10 -18.43 -0.38
N THR A 169 3.50 -18.96 -1.51
CA THR A 169 4.81 -19.62 -1.66
C THR A 169 5.53 -19.05 -2.87
N SER A 170 6.77 -18.65 -2.67
CA SER A 170 7.62 -18.15 -3.74
C SER A 170 8.95 -18.88 -3.75
N ALA A 171 9.52 -19.08 -4.94
CA ALA A 171 10.86 -19.62 -5.05
C ALA A 171 11.64 -18.87 -6.13
N PHE A 172 12.89 -18.58 -5.81
CA PHE A 172 13.83 -17.88 -6.66
C PHE A 172 15.26 -18.25 -6.28
N LYS A 173 16.22 -17.85 -7.10
CA LYS A 173 17.63 -18.13 -6.88
C LYS A 173 18.41 -16.85 -6.65
N PHE A 174 19.54 -16.98 -5.97
CA PHE A 174 20.47 -15.88 -5.70
C PHE A 174 21.43 -15.68 -6.88
N PHE A 175 20.90 -15.41 -8.07
CA PHE A 175 21.65 -15.43 -9.33
C PHE A 175 22.80 -14.42 -9.44
N ALA A 176 22.85 -13.42 -8.56
CA ALA A 176 23.97 -12.47 -8.48
C ALA A 176 24.98 -12.80 -7.36
N SER A 177 24.78 -13.91 -6.64
CA SER A 177 25.69 -14.32 -5.57
C SER A 177 26.81 -15.25 -6.05
N ASP A 178 27.77 -15.51 -5.17
CA ASP A 178 28.86 -16.49 -5.40
C ASP A 178 28.32 -17.92 -5.60
N ASN A 179 27.11 -18.22 -5.13
CA ASN A 179 26.40 -19.46 -5.38
C ASN A 179 25.07 -19.18 -6.13
N PRO A 180 25.10 -18.89 -7.42
CA PRO A 180 23.93 -18.43 -8.18
C PRO A 180 22.83 -19.48 -8.36
N SER A 181 23.14 -20.75 -8.08
CA SER A 181 22.16 -21.85 -8.13
C SER A 181 21.43 -22.08 -6.80
N PHE A 182 21.85 -21.44 -5.72
CA PHE A 182 21.17 -21.54 -4.44
C PHE A 182 19.72 -21.04 -4.57
N LYS A 183 18.78 -21.88 -4.18
CA LYS A 183 17.35 -21.64 -4.33
C LYS A 183 16.73 -21.39 -2.96
N ARG A 184 16.13 -20.22 -2.78
CA ARG A 184 15.26 -19.92 -1.65
C ARG A 184 13.82 -20.32 -1.97
N ILE A 185 13.16 -20.96 -1.01
CA ILE A 185 11.72 -21.22 -1.03
C ILE A 185 11.13 -20.57 0.22
N LEU A 186 10.33 -19.54 0.01
CA LEU A 186 9.67 -18.77 1.04
C LEU A 186 8.18 -19.13 1.08
N ASN A 187 7.72 -19.60 2.23
CA ASN A 187 6.32 -19.83 2.50
C ASN A 187 5.84 -18.80 3.52
N ASN A 188 4.72 -18.17 3.23
CA ASN A 188 4.10 -17.22 4.14
C ASN A 188 2.61 -17.53 4.25
N GLY A 189 2.13 -17.73 5.47
CA GLY A 189 0.71 -17.89 5.79
C GLY A 189 0.26 -16.76 6.70
N ASN A 190 -0.87 -16.15 6.39
CA ASN A 190 -1.51 -15.14 7.22
C ASN A 190 -2.95 -15.54 7.46
N ALA A 191 -3.40 -15.42 8.70
CA ALA A 191 -4.81 -15.54 9.04
C ALA A 191 -5.19 -14.40 9.98
N TYR A 192 -6.35 -13.77 9.76
CA TYR A 192 -6.84 -12.78 10.72
C TYR A 192 -8.36 -12.82 10.89
N PHE A 193 -8.76 -12.39 12.06
CA PHE A 193 -10.12 -12.02 12.42
C PHE A 193 -10.16 -10.54 12.77
N GLY A 194 -11.06 -9.80 12.15
CA GLY A 194 -11.31 -8.37 12.41
C GLY A 194 -12.75 -8.14 12.84
N MET A 195 -12.95 -7.13 13.66
CA MET A 195 -14.25 -6.64 14.08
C MET A 195 -14.21 -5.11 14.12
N ASP A 196 -15.03 -4.47 13.28
CA ASP A 196 -15.03 -3.03 13.09
C ASP A 196 -16.43 -2.44 13.25
N ASN A 197 -16.56 -1.41 14.09
CA ASN A 197 -17.75 -0.57 14.16
C ASN A 197 -17.30 0.90 14.10
N LEU A 198 -17.20 1.43 12.88
CA LEU A 198 -16.69 2.78 12.62
C LEU A 198 -17.79 3.81 12.36
N MET A 199 -19.05 3.40 12.37
CA MET A 199 -20.22 4.27 12.14
C MET A 199 -21.00 4.62 13.41
N GLY A 200 -20.53 4.20 14.56
CA GLY A 200 -21.13 4.52 15.85
C GLY A 200 -21.09 6.03 16.14
N LYS A 201 -22.23 6.60 16.55
CA LYS A 201 -22.33 8.05 16.82
C LYS A 201 -21.45 8.52 18.00
N TYR A 202 -21.36 7.73 19.05
CA TYR A 202 -20.66 8.08 20.28
C TYR A 202 -19.47 7.18 20.54
N PHE A 203 -19.50 5.98 20.02
CA PHE A 203 -18.47 4.98 20.25
C PHE A 203 -18.15 4.26 18.96
N ILE A 204 -16.88 4.31 18.58
CA ILE A 204 -16.33 3.57 17.44
C ILE A 204 -15.20 2.69 17.94
N PHE A 205 -15.05 1.52 17.34
CA PHE A 205 -13.97 0.61 17.68
C PHE A 205 -13.57 -0.25 16.49
N SER A 206 -12.35 -0.74 16.56
CA SER A 206 -11.80 -1.76 15.69
C SER A 206 -10.96 -2.72 16.54
N ALA A 207 -11.07 -3.99 16.29
CA ALA A 207 -10.23 -5.01 16.90
C ALA A 207 -9.78 -6.01 15.83
N LYS A 208 -8.51 -6.38 15.84
CA LYS A 208 -7.92 -7.35 14.92
C LYS A 208 -7.06 -8.33 15.70
N LEU A 209 -7.22 -9.59 15.36
CA LEU A 209 -6.39 -10.71 15.79
C LEU A 209 -5.76 -11.31 14.54
N SER A 210 -4.44 -11.43 14.46
CA SER A 210 -3.79 -12.07 13.32
C SER A 210 -2.65 -12.97 13.75
N ASP A 211 -2.37 -13.95 12.89
CA ASP A 211 -1.24 -14.87 12.98
C ASP A 211 -0.53 -14.89 11.63
N ASP A 212 0.73 -14.47 11.63
CA ASP A 212 1.60 -14.45 10.46
C ASP A 212 2.70 -15.50 10.64
N ASN A 213 2.75 -16.47 9.74
CA ASN A 213 3.73 -17.53 9.75
C ASN A 213 4.61 -17.46 8.50
N LEU A 214 5.93 -17.43 8.69
CA LEU A 214 6.92 -17.37 7.63
C LEU A 214 7.95 -18.48 7.82
N ASP A 215 8.24 -19.21 6.74
CA ASP A 215 9.18 -20.33 6.73
C ASP A 215 10.06 -20.29 5.47
N LEU A 216 11.37 -20.39 5.66
CA LEU A 216 12.35 -20.58 4.59
C LEU A 216 12.79 -22.05 4.54
N LYS A 217 12.22 -22.82 3.61
CA LYS A 217 12.40 -24.29 3.58
C LYS A 217 13.85 -24.78 3.48
N ASN A 218 14.70 -24.03 2.78
CA ASN A 218 16.07 -24.44 2.52
C ASN A 218 17.08 -23.72 3.41
N GLU A 219 16.57 -22.98 4.39
CA GLU A 219 17.35 -22.16 5.31
C GLU A 219 16.83 -22.38 6.73
N SER A 220 17.68 -22.20 7.71
CA SER A 220 17.30 -22.32 9.13
C SER A 220 16.58 -21.05 9.59
N PHE A 221 15.39 -20.79 9.04
CA PHE A 221 14.63 -19.60 9.43
C PHE A 221 13.13 -19.90 9.46
N THR A 222 12.52 -19.73 10.63
CA THR A 222 11.07 -19.71 10.80
C THR A 222 10.69 -18.58 11.74
N GLU A 223 9.64 -17.84 11.39
CA GLU A 223 9.07 -16.77 12.19
C GLU A 223 7.55 -16.93 12.27
N ASN A 224 7.02 -16.83 13.48
CA ASN A 224 5.59 -16.73 13.70
C ASN A 224 5.30 -15.49 14.54
N ILE A 225 4.41 -14.63 14.09
CA ILE A 225 3.99 -13.40 14.76
C ILE A 225 2.49 -13.46 15.01
N PHE A 226 2.12 -13.59 16.27
CA PHE A 226 0.76 -13.40 16.73
C PHE A 226 0.56 -11.92 17.10
N ASP A 227 -0.43 -11.27 16.52
CA ASP A 227 -0.74 -9.85 16.69
C ASP A 227 -2.18 -9.65 17.16
N ILE A 228 -2.34 -8.90 18.25
CA ILE A 228 -3.64 -8.39 18.71
C ILE A 228 -3.56 -6.88 18.63
N SER A 229 -4.37 -6.27 17.81
CA SER A 229 -4.47 -4.81 17.71
C SER A 229 -5.90 -4.34 17.89
N GLY A 230 -6.05 -3.15 18.40
CA GLY A 230 -7.35 -2.56 18.61
C GLY A 230 -7.29 -1.06 18.79
N PHE A 231 -8.41 -0.45 18.45
CA PHE A 231 -8.67 0.96 18.58
C PHE A 231 -10.07 1.14 19.15
N ALA A 232 -10.24 2.08 20.06
CA ALA A 232 -11.54 2.49 20.55
C ALA A 232 -11.56 4.00 20.77
N GLN A 233 -12.65 4.65 20.38
CA GLN A 233 -12.85 6.08 20.58
C GLN A 233 -14.27 6.33 21.09
N LEU A 234 -14.35 7.14 22.14
CA LEU A 234 -15.57 7.65 22.73
C LEU A 234 -15.69 9.14 22.42
N THR A 235 -16.73 9.53 21.70
CA THR A 235 -17.02 10.91 21.36
C THR A 235 -18.01 11.49 22.36
N LEU A 236 -17.57 12.52 23.08
CA LEU A 236 -18.35 13.28 24.05
C LEU A 236 -18.60 14.70 23.50
N PRO A 237 -19.59 15.45 24.02
CA PRO A 237 -19.92 16.76 23.46
C PRO A 237 -18.78 17.80 23.44
N ALA A 238 -17.81 17.65 24.34
CA ALA A 238 -16.70 18.60 24.49
C ALA A 238 -15.33 18.05 24.07
N PHE A 239 -15.16 16.74 24.01
CA PHE A 239 -13.89 16.10 23.70
C PHE A 239 -14.08 14.63 23.31
N ASP A 240 -13.09 14.09 22.63
CA ASP A 240 -12.99 12.68 22.26
C ASP A 240 -11.93 12.00 23.10
N LEU A 241 -12.20 10.78 23.54
CA LEU A 241 -11.21 9.92 24.19
C LEU A 241 -10.93 8.74 23.30
N GLY A 242 -9.67 8.56 22.96
CA GLY A 242 -9.23 7.45 22.11
C GLY A 242 -8.17 6.59 22.81
N VAL A 243 -8.12 5.33 22.45
CA VAL A 243 -7.03 4.43 22.80
C VAL A 243 -6.75 3.52 21.63
N GLU A 244 -5.48 3.43 21.26
CA GLU A 244 -4.96 2.44 20.32
C GLU A 244 -4.01 1.53 21.09
N ALA A 245 -4.11 0.24 20.87
CA ALA A 245 -3.23 -0.75 21.49
C ALA A 245 -2.88 -1.84 20.50
N ASN A 246 -1.63 -2.29 20.55
CA ASN A 246 -1.13 -3.41 19.75
C ASN A 246 -0.22 -4.26 20.62
N TYR A 247 -0.48 -5.56 20.62
CA TYR A 247 0.38 -6.55 21.25
C TYR A 247 0.82 -7.58 20.23
N LYS A 248 2.15 -7.74 20.09
CA LYS A 248 2.75 -8.75 19.21
C LYS A 248 3.54 -9.74 20.04
N LYS A 249 3.39 -11.00 19.69
CA LYS A 249 4.23 -12.07 20.21
C LYS A 249 4.89 -12.79 19.06
N GLN A 250 6.20 -12.67 18.97
CA GLN A 250 6.99 -13.34 17.96
C GLN A 250 7.65 -14.60 18.54
N ILE A 251 7.70 -15.64 17.74
CA ILE A 251 8.50 -16.83 17.96
C ILE A 251 9.45 -16.95 16.77
N LEU A 252 10.75 -16.79 17.03
CA LEU A 252 11.79 -16.80 16.00
C LEU A 252 12.73 -17.99 16.22
N THR A 253 12.98 -18.74 15.15
CA THR A 253 13.98 -19.80 15.10
C THR A 253 14.88 -19.58 13.90
N ASN A 254 16.18 -19.45 14.14
CA ASN A 254 17.22 -19.37 13.12
C ASN A 254 18.54 -19.93 13.69
N ASP A 255 19.66 -19.79 12.98
CA ASP A 255 20.96 -20.33 13.40
C ASP A 255 21.45 -19.80 14.76
N TYR A 256 21.03 -18.60 15.14
CA TYR A 256 21.42 -17.97 16.40
C TYR A 256 20.37 -18.07 17.51
N MET A 257 19.12 -18.30 17.14
CA MET A 257 17.97 -18.23 18.06
C MET A 257 17.07 -19.45 17.88
N SER A 258 16.99 -20.31 18.86
CA SER A 258 16.09 -21.46 18.83
C SER A 258 14.84 -21.19 19.64
N GLY A 259 13.71 -20.90 18.96
CA GLY A 259 12.42 -20.66 19.59
C GLY A 259 12.39 -19.44 20.50
N ASN A 260 13.20 -18.41 20.18
CA ASN A 260 13.22 -17.18 20.96
C ASN A 260 11.85 -16.49 20.89
N LYS A 261 11.33 -16.11 22.07
CA LYS A 261 10.02 -15.46 22.21
C LYS A 261 10.24 -14.01 22.57
N ILE A 262 9.72 -13.12 21.76
CA ILE A 262 9.78 -11.67 21.98
C ILE A 262 8.36 -11.13 22.03
N ASN A 263 8.09 -10.32 23.04
CA ASN A 263 6.83 -9.64 23.20
C ASN A 263 7.00 -8.15 22.90
N PHE A 264 6.08 -7.59 22.17
CA PHE A 264 6.01 -6.17 21.90
C PHE A 264 4.62 -5.64 22.25
N LEU A 265 4.55 -4.62 23.07
CA LEU A 265 3.33 -3.90 23.41
C LEU A 265 3.47 -2.45 22.98
N SER A 266 2.49 -1.94 22.25
CA SER A 266 2.35 -0.53 21.93
C SER A 266 0.98 -0.04 22.39
N THR A 267 0.92 1.13 23.01
CA THR A 267 -0.35 1.77 23.37
C THR A 267 -0.25 3.28 23.22
N ARG A 268 -1.35 3.88 22.74
CA ARG A 268 -1.48 5.31 22.51
C ARG A 268 -2.85 5.80 22.96
N PRO A 269 -3.03 6.14 24.24
CA PRO A 269 -4.18 6.88 24.69
C PRO A 269 -4.13 8.32 24.20
N THR A 270 -5.28 8.84 23.79
CA THR A 270 -5.43 10.18 23.21
C THR A 270 -6.67 10.89 23.73
N MET A 271 -6.61 12.21 23.73
CA MET A 271 -7.74 13.09 23.96
C MET A 271 -7.83 14.13 22.84
N GLY A 272 -8.93 14.13 22.12
CA GLY A 272 -9.25 15.07 21.07
C GLY A 272 -10.11 16.23 21.60
N ILE A 273 -9.82 17.45 21.16
CA ILE A 273 -10.56 18.66 21.49
C ILE A 273 -10.77 19.46 20.20
N SER A 274 -12.03 19.79 19.92
CA SER A 274 -12.38 20.70 18.84
C SER A 274 -12.44 22.14 19.39
N LEU A 275 -11.40 22.93 19.10
CA LEU A 275 -11.35 24.34 19.54
C LEU A 275 -12.35 25.20 18.75
N SER A 276 -12.63 24.81 17.53
CA SER A 276 -13.65 25.38 16.66
C SER A 276 -14.01 24.35 15.57
N PRO A 277 -15.05 24.56 14.77
CA PRO A 277 -15.34 23.69 13.63
C PRO A 277 -14.18 23.58 12.61
N LEU A 278 -13.22 24.52 12.69
CA LEU A 278 -12.08 24.58 11.78
C LEU A 278 -10.78 24.01 12.37
N VAL A 279 -10.69 23.82 13.69
CA VAL A 279 -9.45 23.44 14.37
C VAL A 279 -9.68 22.31 15.35
N ASN A 280 -9.10 21.15 15.09
CA ASN A 280 -9.11 20.01 15.98
C ASN A 280 -7.68 19.71 16.44
N ILE A 281 -7.52 19.40 17.70
CA ILE A 281 -6.26 19.03 18.33
C ILE A 281 -6.46 17.71 19.07
N THR A 282 -5.58 16.75 18.82
CA THR A 282 -5.52 15.50 19.61
C THR A 282 -4.18 15.42 20.31
N LEU A 283 -4.22 15.21 21.59
CA LEU A 283 -3.04 15.06 22.45
C LEU A 283 -3.03 13.68 23.06
N GLY A 284 -1.86 13.15 23.32
CA GLY A 284 -1.71 11.85 23.94
C GLY A 284 -0.26 11.51 24.23
N PHE A 285 0.00 10.24 24.42
CA PHE A 285 1.35 9.73 24.54
C PHE A 285 1.47 8.34 23.92
N ASN A 286 2.65 8.05 23.43
CA ASN A 286 3.03 6.73 22.94
C ASN A 286 3.80 6.01 24.05
N TYR A 287 3.44 4.78 24.33
CA TYR A 287 4.19 3.87 25.17
C TYR A 287 4.42 2.57 24.42
N GLN A 288 5.69 2.20 24.25
CA GLN A 288 6.09 0.93 23.66
C GLN A 288 7.02 0.18 24.60
N HIS A 289 6.81 -1.12 24.68
CA HIS A 289 7.61 -2.03 25.49
C HIS A 289 7.95 -3.28 24.69
N SER A 290 9.21 -3.68 24.73
CA SER A 290 9.65 -4.97 24.17
C SER A 290 10.73 -5.56 25.07
N ASP A 291 10.40 -6.64 25.76
CA ASP A 291 11.26 -7.37 26.71
C ASP A 291 12.18 -6.47 27.57
N SER A 292 13.32 -6.02 27.05
CA SER A 292 14.29 -5.17 27.76
C SER A 292 14.23 -3.68 27.38
N ASN A 293 13.40 -3.31 26.40
CA ASN A 293 13.36 -1.96 25.86
C ASN A 293 12.02 -1.28 26.15
N ASN A 294 12.09 -0.06 26.68
CA ASN A 294 10.93 0.79 26.86
C ASN A 294 11.11 2.08 26.05
N PHE A 295 10.01 2.59 25.53
CA PHE A 295 9.98 3.88 24.88
C PHE A 295 8.70 4.61 25.29
N PHE A 296 8.84 5.86 25.69
CA PHE A 296 7.73 6.74 26.06
C PHE A 296 7.93 8.09 25.42
N SER A 297 6.89 8.62 24.80
CA SER A 297 6.96 9.93 24.13
C SER A 297 5.60 10.62 24.09
N PRO A 298 5.56 11.96 24.04
CA PRO A 298 4.32 12.68 23.78
C PRO A 298 3.85 12.46 22.35
N TYR A 299 2.54 12.54 22.17
CA TYR A 299 1.85 12.52 20.89
C TYR A 299 1.02 13.80 20.77
N ALA A 300 1.04 14.41 19.60
CA ALA A 300 0.18 15.53 19.26
C ALA A 300 -0.20 15.48 17.77
N PHE A 301 -1.46 15.70 17.49
CA PHE A 301 -1.99 15.84 16.14
C PHE A 301 -2.86 17.09 16.08
N MET A 302 -2.78 17.82 14.98
CA MET A 302 -3.60 19.00 14.72
C MET A 302 -4.12 18.96 13.30
N SER A 303 -5.38 19.28 13.12
CA SER A 303 -5.98 19.55 11.80
C SER A 303 -6.60 20.93 11.78
N ILE A 304 -6.37 21.65 10.67
CA ILE A 304 -6.92 22.98 10.42
C ILE A 304 -7.62 22.95 9.06
N TYR A 305 -8.90 23.27 9.06
CA TYR A 305 -9.72 23.35 7.84
C TYR A 305 -9.84 24.84 7.45
N PHE A 306 -9.17 25.25 6.38
CA PHE A 306 -9.27 26.60 5.84
C PHE A 306 -10.56 26.79 5.05
N SER A 307 -11.00 25.75 4.36
CA SER A 307 -12.27 25.65 3.66
C SER A 307 -12.73 24.18 3.67
N LYS A 308 -13.83 23.88 3.01
CA LYS A 308 -14.30 22.48 2.83
C LYS A 308 -13.32 21.67 1.98
N GLU A 309 -12.60 22.36 1.11
CA GLU A 309 -11.69 21.74 0.15
C GLU A 309 -10.23 21.72 0.61
N LEU A 310 -9.85 22.62 1.55
CA LEU A 310 -8.44 22.82 1.92
C LEU A 310 -8.22 22.61 3.41
N SER A 311 -7.33 21.69 3.74
CA SER A 311 -6.96 21.34 5.11
C SER A 311 -5.46 21.19 5.29
N LEU A 312 -4.97 21.52 6.48
CA LEU A 312 -3.59 21.34 6.93
C LEU A 312 -3.58 20.36 8.11
N TYR A 313 -2.67 19.43 8.06
CA TYR A 313 -2.43 18.45 9.11
C TYR A 313 -1.01 18.58 9.63
N GLY A 314 -0.86 18.41 10.93
CA GLY A 314 0.44 18.34 11.59
C GLY A 314 0.43 17.23 12.63
N GLU A 315 1.47 16.43 12.68
CA GLU A 315 1.60 15.34 13.64
C GLU A 315 3.01 15.33 14.25
N TYR A 316 3.08 15.20 15.55
CA TYR A 316 4.28 14.88 16.30
C TYR A 316 4.08 13.55 16.98
N SER A 317 4.77 12.51 16.51
CA SER A 317 4.56 11.13 16.94
C SER A 317 5.86 10.34 17.00
N PRO A 318 6.79 10.68 17.91
CA PRO A 318 7.90 9.80 18.20
C PRO A 318 7.37 8.45 18.69
N GLN A 319 7.92 7.36 18.15
CA GLN A 319 7.46 6.01 18.50
C GLN A 319 8.55 4.99 18.22
N ALA A 320 8.41 3.83 18.83
CA ALA A 320 9.20 2.67 18.50
C ALA A 320 8.32 1.64 17.76
N GLU A 321 8.92 0.99 16.78
CA GLU A 321 8.27 0.00 15.93
C GLU A 321 9.01 -1.33 16.07
N PHE A 322 8.26 -2.42 16.06
CA PHE A 322 8.83 -3.76 16.06
C PHE A 322 8.84 -4.29 14.62
N TRP A 323 10.04 -4.58 14.10
CA TRP A 323 10.24 -5.11 12.78
C TRP A 323 10.81 -6.53 12.84
N GLY A 324 10.01 -7.51 12.42
CA GLY A 324 10.39 -8.91 12.31
C GLY A 324 11.18 -9.21 11.03
N GLY A 325 11.66 -10.44 10.91
CA GLY A 325 12.40 -10.91 9.73
C GLY A 325 11.55 -10.88 8.45
N GLY A 326 10.27 -11.17 8.58
CA GLY A 326 9.32 -11.08 7.47
C GLY A 326 9.24 -9.69 6.84
N HIS A 327 9.33 -8.62 7.64
CA HIS A 327 9.39 -7.24 7.13
C HIS A 327 10.60 -7.01 6.21
N PHE A 328 11.77 -7.52 6.61
CA PHE A 328 12.99 -7.37 5.83
C PHE A 328 13.03 -8.26 4.59
N LEU A 329 12.50 -9.49 4.69
CA LEU A 329 12.36 -10.39 3.55
C LEU A 329 11.37 -9.86 2.50
N GLN A 330 10.33 -9.15 2.92
CA GLN A 330 9.44 -8.45 1.99
C GLN A 330 10.12 -7.25 1.30
N SER A 331 11.07 -6.61 1.98
CA SER A 331 11.82 -5.47 1.44
C SER A 331 12.95 -5.91 0.52
N ASN A 332 13.60 -7.02 0.85
CA ASN A 332 14.73 -7.57 0.11
C ASN A 332 14.68 -9.09 0.10
N ASP A 333 14.33 -9.67 -1.04
CA ASP A 333 14.29 -11.13 -1.25
C ASP A 333 15.64 -11.82 -0.97
N TYR A 334 16.75 -11.09 -1.08
CA TYR A 334 18.13 -11.59 -0.97
C TYR A 334 18.76 -11.35 0.39
N PHE A 335 17.96 -10.96 1.38
CA PHE A 335 18.38 -10.77 2.76
C PHE A 335 18.77 -12.10 3.44
N ILE A 336 19.84 -12.10 4.23
CA ILE A 336 20.30 -13.28 5.01
C ILE A 336 19.49 -13.39 6.30
N ALA A 337 18.37 -14.10 6.26
CA ALA A 337 17.48 -14.23 7.41
C ALA A 337 18.01 -15.10 8.55
N GLU A 338 18.92 -16.05 8.25
CA GLU A 338 19.50 -16.96 9.23
C GLU A 338 20.27 -16.25 10.36
N ARG A 339 20.75 -15.03 10.09
CA ARG A 339 21.49 -14.19 11.06
C ARG A 339 20.64 -13.09 11.69
N PHE A 340 19.36 -13.03 11.35
CA PHE A 340 18.48 -11.97 11.80
C PHE A 340 18.31 -11.98 13.32
N SER A 341 18.40 -10.80 13.91
CA SER A 341 17.92 -10.48 15.25
C SER A 341 16.88 -9.35 15.18
N ASN A 342 15.91 -9.38 16.06
CA ASN A 342 14.83 -8.41 16.03
C ASN A 342 15.29 -6.97 16.20
N ILE A 343 14.61 -6.07 15.52
CA ILE A 343 14.88 -4.65 15.58
C ILE A 343 13.70 -3.93 16.24
N PHE A 344 14.01 -3.31 17.37
CA PHE A 344 13.13 -2.35 18.02
C PHE A 344 13.50 -0.95 17.51
N PHE A 345 12.92 -0.60 16.35
CA PHE A 345 13.25 0.63 15.63
C PHE A 345 12.67 1.86 16.32
N LYS A 346 13.53 2.76 16.81
CA LYS A 346 13.13 3.95 17.59
C LYS A 346 13.23 5.22 16.75
N LYS A 347 12.10 5.87 16.56
CA LYS A 347 12.02 7.25 16.05
C LYS A 347 11.93 8.20 17.25
N ASN A 348 13.08 8.65 17.77
CA ASN A 348 13.16 9.49 18.96
C ASN A 348 12.51 10.87 18.77
N THR A 349 12.47 11.33 17.55
CA THR A 349 11.72 12.52 17.10
C THR A 349 11.08 12.16 15.80
N ALA A 350 9.80 12.39 15.66
CA ALA A 350 9.08 12.22 14.41
C ALA A 350 8.05 13.34 14.26
N PHE A 351 8.08 13.99 13.13
CA PHE A 351 7.18 15.08 12.79
C PHE A 351 6.72 14.92 11.34
N SER A 352 5.46 15.19 11.09
CA SER A 352 4.91 15.29 9.75
C SER A 352 3.97 16.48 9.63
N ALA A 353 3.93 17.08 8.45
CA ALA A 353 2.96 18.11 8.09
C ALA A 353 2.54 17.93 6.64
N ALA A 354 1.25 18.05 6.38
CA ALA A 354 0.69 17.89 5.04
C ALA A 354 -0.46 18.86 4.80
N LEU A 355 -0.50 19.39 3.58
CA LEU A 355 -1.61 20.17 3.05
C LEU A 355 -2.43 19.26 2.13
N LYS A 356 -3.73 19.17 2.37
CA LYS A 356 -4.66 18.41 1.55
C LYS A 356 -5.65 19.36 0.88
N TYR A 357 -5.80 19.20 -0.41
CA TYR A 357 -6.82 19.88 -1.21
C TYR A 357 -7.69 18.83 -1.89
N GLU A 358 -9.00 18.95 -1.70
CA GLU A 358 -10.02 18.10 -2.32
C GLU A 358 -11.02 18.98 -3.06
N TYR A 359 -11.23 18.72 -4.33
CA TYR A 359 -12.25 19.38 -5.12
C TYR A 359 -13.28 18.36 -5.60
N TYR A 360 -14.38 18.27 -4.88
CA TYR A 360 -15.39 17.23 -5.06
C TYR A 360 -14.73 15.83 -5.08
N THR A 361 -15.20 14.98 -6.00
CA THR A 361 -14.62 13.65 -6.27
C THR A 361 -13.61 13.67 -7.42
N TYR A 362 -13.30 14.86 -7.96
CA TYR A 362 -12.50 14.97 -9.19
C TYR A 362 -11.01 15.10 -8.94
N VAL A 363 -10.62 15.82 -7.91
CA VAL A 363 -9.21 16.12 -7.63
C VAL A 363 -8.93 15.99 -6.15
N GLU A 364 -7.93 15.20 -5.80
CA GLU A 364 -7.33 15.19 -4.47
C GLU A 364 -5.82 15.40 -4.61
N ILE A 365 -5.30 16.40 -3.92
CA ILE A 365 -3.87 16.68 -3.83
C ILE A 365 -3.49 16.67 -2.36
N ASN A 366 -2.50 15.85 -2.02
CA ASN A 366 -1.94 15.81 -0.68
C ASN A 366 -0.42 15.93 -0.78
N GLY A 367 0.15 16.97 -0.20
CA GLY A 367 1.58 17.21 -0.22
C GLY A 367 2.11 17.64 1.13
N GLY A 368 3.31 17.21 1.46
CA GLY A 368 3.85 17.50 2.78
C GLY A 368 5.31 17.12 2.97
N ILE A 369 5.70 17.21 4.22
CA ILE A 369 7.04 16.87 4.69
C ILE A 369 6.95 15.93 5.89
N LYS A 370 7.93 15.03 6.00
CA LYS A 370 8.15 14.17 7.15
C LYS A 370 9.58 14.30 7.61
N TYR A 371 9.79 14.26 8.89
CA TYR A 371 11.10 14.23 9.50
C TYR A 371 11.12 13.22 10.62
N TYR A 372 12.17 12.43 10.72
CA TYR A 372 12.46 11.69 11.93
C TYR A 372 13.95 11.61 12.22
N LYS A 373 14.27 11.42 13.50
CA LYS A 373 15.60 11.04 13.99
C LYS A 373 15.49 9.68 14.68
N SER A 374 16.42 8.79 14.37
CA SER A 374 16.51 7.45 14.95
C SER A 374 17.94 7.17 15.42
N ASP A 375 18.06 6.46 16.54
CA ASP A 375 19.35 6.00 17.05
C ASP A 375 19.74 4.64 16.46
N ASN A 376 18.80 3.93 15.82
CA ASN A 376 19.00 2.58 15.30
C ASN A 376 18.23 2.34 14.00
N GLN A 377 18.42 3.25 13.02
CA GLN A 377 17.89 3.08 11.67
C GLN A 377 18.44 1.81 11.04
N PRO A 378 17.61 0.81 10.73
CA PRO A 378 18.08 -0.38 10.01
C PRO A 378 18.37 -0.05 8.55
N TYR A 379 19.39 -0.69 8.00
CA TYR A 379 19.75 -0.60 6.59
C TYR A 379 20.41 -1.89 6.12
N PHE A 380 20.28 -2.17 4.83
CA PHE A 380 20.95 -3.30 4.19
C PHE A 380 22.35 -2.94 3.76
N PHE A 381 23.26 -3.91 3.84
CA PHE A 381 24.61 -3.81 3.31
C PHE A 381 25.05 -5.15 2.71
N ASP A 382 25.92 -5.08 1.71
CA ASP A 382 26.46 -6.26 1.05
C ASP A 382 27.52 -6.91 1.96
N THR A 383 27.34 -8.18 2.28
CA THR A 383 28.34 -8.98 3.03
C THR A 383 29.26 -9.74 2.10
N THR A 384 28.68 -10.37 1.10
CA THR A 384 29.32 -11.05 -0.02
C THR A 384 28.54 -10.69 -1.28
N ALA A 385 29.13 -10.91 -2.45
CA ALA A 385 28.46 -10.59 -3.70
C ALA A 385 27.00 -11.13 -3.72
N GLY A 386 26.03 -10.22 -3.86
CA GLY A 386 24.62 -10.53 -4.00
C GLY A 386 23.92 -11.07 -2.76
N MET A 387 24.49 -10.95 -1.57
CA MET A 387 23.87 -11.32 -0.30
C MET A 387 23.88 -10.12 0.65
N PHE A 388 22.72 -9.85 1.26
CA PHE A 388 22.52 -8.65 2.07
C PHE A 388 22.26 -9.02 3.53
N ASP A 389 22.92 -8.32 4.43
CA ASP A 389 22.69 -8.40 5.86
C ASP A 389 22.17 -7.05 6.39
N LEU A 390 21.74 -7.00 7.63
CA LEU A 390 21.21 -5.82 8.29
C LEU A 390 22.17 -5.28 9.33
N ALA A 391 22.34 -3.97 9.30
CA ALA A 391 22.96 -3.22 10.39
C ALA A 391 22.05 -2.07 10.81
N THR A 392 22.35 -1.47 11.95
CA THR A 392 21.66 -0.29 12.44
C THR A 392 22.62 0.88 12.59
N ILE A 393 22.14 2.09 12.33
CA ILE A 393 22.93 3.32 12.42
C ILE A 393 22.06 4.45 12.97
N GLU A 394 22.69 5.40 13.67
CA GLU A 394 21.99 6.65 13.99
C GLU A 394 21.76 7.46 12.71
N ALA A 395 20.53 7.85 12.45
CA ALA A 395 20.18 8.56 11.22
C ALA A 395 19.09 9.62 11.43
N LYS A 396 19.09 10.58 10.49
CA LYS A 396 18.04 11.58 10.31
C LYS A 396 17.48 11.44 8.91
N SER A 397 16.17 11.45 8.80
CA SER A 397 15.48 11.35 7.52
C SER A 397 14.56 12.54 7.31
N TYR A 398 14.63 13.12 6.14
CA TYR A 398 13.72 14.16 5.63
C TYR A 398 13.07 13.62 4.37
N THR A 399 11.76 13.66 4.34
CA THR A 399 10.97 13.25 3.16
C THR A 399 10.02 14.37 2.79
N ALA A 400 10.07 14.82 1.55
CA ALA A 400 9.02 15.64 0.95
C ALA A 400 8.21 14.75 0.01
N PHE A 401 6.90 14.88 0.03
CA PHE A 401 6.01 14.07 -0.81
C PHE A 401 4.85 14.86 -1.40
N VAL A 402 4.36 14.40 -2.54
CA VAL A 402 3.13 14.85 -3.17
C VAL A 402 2.38 13.65 -3.72
N ASN A 403 1.11 13.54 -3.41
CA ASN A 403 0.17 12.57 -3.98
C ASN A 403 -0.91 13.33 -4.74
N LEU A 404 -1.25 12.87 -5.92
CA LEU A 404 -2.28 13.43 -6.77
C LEU A 404 -3.23 12.33 -7.22
N LEU A 405 -4.50 12.47 -6.93
CA LEU A 405 -5.58 11.71 -7.53
C LEU A 405 -6.41 12.66 -8.38
N PHE A 406 -6.60 12.31 -9.63
CA PHE A 406 -7.42 13.07 -10.56
C PHE A 406 -8.39 12.12 -11.27
N HIS A 407 -9.68 12.39 -11.14
CA HIS A 407 -10.76 11.59 -11.68
C HIS A 407 -11.73 12.44 -12.50
N PRO A 408 -11.35 12.85 -13.72
CA PRO A 408 -12.12 13.79 -14.55
C PRO A 408 -13.39 13.16 -15.18
N GLY A 409 -13.99 12.15 -14.55
CA GLY A 409 -15.15 11.45 -15.11
C GLY A 409 -14.79 10.65 -16.37
N PRO A 410 -15.30 11.01 -17.56
CA PRO A 410 -15.02 10.25 -18.79
C PRO A 410 -13.54 10.24 -19.21
N GLY A 411 -12.71 11.11 -18.63
CA GLY A 411 -11.28 11.19 -18.91
C GLY A 411 -10.41 10.13 -18.20
N GLY A 412 -11.02 9.21 -17.47
CA GLY A 412 -10.31 8.13 -16.76
C GLY A 412 -9.85 8.50 -15.35
N ILE A 413 -8.97 7.69 -14.78
CA ILE A 413 -8.41 7.89 -13.44
C ILE A 413 -6.90 8.04 -13.55
N PHE A 414 -6.39 9.08 -12.93
CA PHE A 414 -4.99 9.40 -12.85
C PHE A 414 -4.54 9.41 -11.39
N TYR A 415 -3.52 8.66 -11.07
CA TYR A 415 -2.90 8.66 -9.75
C TYR A 415 -1.40 8.81 -9.88
N ALA A 416 -0.82 9.75 -9.14
CA ALA A 416 0.62 9.97 -9.12
C ALA A 416 1.12 10.21 -7.69
N THR A 417 2.30 9.68 -7.38
CA THR A 417 3.02 10.00 -6.16
C THR A 417 4.44 10.41 -6.51
N ALA A 418 4.97 11.38 -5.79
CA ALA A 418 6.37 11.76 -5.86
C ALA A 418 6.92 11.95 -4.44
N GLU A 419 8.08 11.35 -4.18
CA GLU A 419 8.79 11.46 -2.91
C GLU A 419 10.24 11.84 -3.16
N ALA A 420 10.76 12.74 -2.34
CA ALA A 420 12.16 13.08 -2.26
C ALA A 420 12.66 12.81 -0.84
N ASN A 421 13.61 11.91 -0.72
CA ASN A 421 14.18 11.44 0.54
C ASN A 421 15.62 11.89 0.72
N ASN A 422 15.97 12.26 1.96
CA ASN A 422 17.33 12.54 2.35
C ASN A 422 17.58 11.90 3.73
N THR A 423 18.01 10.63 3.72
CA THR A 423 18.33 9.88 4.95
C THR A 423 19.84 9.80 5.12
N LYS A 424 20.35 10.40 6.18
CA LYS A 424 21.79 10.51 6.46
C LYS A 424 22.12 10.08 7.88
N ASP A 425 23.31 9.50 8.03
CA ASP A 425 23.92 9.25 9.34
C ASP A 425 24.37 10.55 10.03
N ASN A 426 24.87 10.45 11.24
CA ASN A 426 25.39 11.61 11.99
C ASN A 426 26.65 12.23 11.37
N ASN A 427 27.37 11.51 10.52
CA ASN A 427 28.56 11.99 9.80
C ASN A 427 28.20 12.66 8.47
N GLY A 428 26.91 12.66 8.10
CA GLY A 428 26.42 13.24 6.85
C GLY A 428 26.43 12.28 5.67
N ASN A 429 26.77 11.01 5.87
CA ASN A 429 26.76 10.00 4.81
C ASN A 429 25.34 9.52 4.53
N THR A 430 25.04 9.25 3.27
CA THR A 430 23.74 8.71 2.87
C THR A 430 23.60 7.25 3.31
N VAL A 431 22.45 6.91 3.87
CA VAL A 431 22.12 5.53 4.26
C VAL A 431 21.84 4.70 3.00
N PRO A 432 22.47 3.53 2.82
CA PRO A 432 22.33 2.70 1.62
C PRO A 432 20.89 2.20 1.40
N TYR A 433 20.57 1.95 0.14
CA TYR A 433 19.29 1.39 -0.33
C TYR A 433 18.05 2.20 0.04
N PHE A 434 18.23 3.50 0.34
CA PHE A 434 17.15 4.47 0.45
C PHE A 434 17.12 5.34 -0.82
N PRO A 435 16.13 5.22 -1.70
CA PRO A 435 16.04 6.06 -2.89
C PRO A 435 15.93 7.54 -2.53
N ALA A 436 16.77 8.38 -3.14
CA ALA A 436 16.68 9.82 -2.95
C ALA A 436 15.43 10.42 -3.63
N ALA A 437 14.97 9.82 -4.72
CA ALA A 437 13.71 10.19 -5.35
C ALA A 437 12.95 8.95 -5.81
N LYS A 438 11.64 8.98 -5.60
CA LYS A 438 10.68 7.96 -6.04
C LYS A 438 9.49 8.66 -6.69
N VAL A 439 9.10 8.22 -7.88
CA VAL A 439 7.89 8.67 -8.56
C VAL A 439 7.12 7.45 -9.04
N THR A 440 5.85 7.40 -8.73
CA THR A 440 4.93 6.43 -9.32
C THR A 440 3.79 7.18 -10.02
N PHE A 441 3.32 6.59 -11.10
CA PHE A 441 2.26 7.15 -11.91
C PHE A 441 1.41 6.01 -12.45
N ASN A 442 0.10 6.13 -12.32
CA ASN A 442 -0.86 5.19 -12.87
C ASN A 442 -1.96 5.96 -13.58
N TYR A 443 -2.31 5.54 -14.77
CA TYR A 443 -3.38 6.12 -15.55
C TYR A 443 -4.21 5.01 -16.17
N GLY A 444 -5.50 5.00 -15.89
CA GLY A 444 -6.49 4.12 -16.48
C GLY A 444 -7.49 4.90 -17.32
N TYR A 445 -7.78 4.44 -18.54
CA TYR A 445 -8.73 5.09 -19.42
C TYR A 445 -9.48 4.08 -20.29
N ASN A 446 -10.78 4.31 -20.44
CA ASN A 446 -11.65 3.54 -21.32
C ASN A 446 -11.93 4.36 -22.59
N PHE A 447 -11.26 4.06 -23.69
CA PHE A 447 -11.41 4.79 -24.96
C PHE A 447 -12.79 4.60 -25.58
N THR A 448 -13.33 3.42 -25.44
CA THR A 448 -14.66 3.02 -25.90
C THR A 448 -15.21 2.01 -24.93
N ASN A 449 -16.47 1.62 -25.08
CA ASN A 449 -17.04 0.53 -24.27
C ASN A 449 -16.24 -0.78 -24.36
N ASN A 450 -15.38 -0.93 -25.36
CA ASN A 450 -14.67 -2.17 -25.66
C ASN A 450 -13.15 -2.09 -25.49
N LEU A 451 -12.56 -0.90 -25.29
CA LEU A 451 -11.11 -0.74 -25.20
C LEU A 451 -10.72 -0.05 -23.89
N GLU A 452 -10.13 -0.80 -22.98
CA GLU A 452 -9.56 -0.35 -21.73
C GLU A 452 -8.04 -0.20 -21.86
N THR A 453 -7.47 0.84 -21.25
CA THR A 453 -6.02 1.01 -21.20
C THR A 453 -5.57 1.35 -19.78
N GLU A 454 -4.41 0.84 -19.42
CA GLU A 454 -3.75 1.15 -18.17
C GLU A 454 -2.27 1.42 -18.44
N THR A 455 -1.74 2.48 -17.88
CA THR A 455 -0.32 2.83 -17.99
C THR A 455 0.22 3.03 -16.58
N ASN A 456 1.35 2.42 -16.28
CA ASN A 456 2.06 2.59 -15.03
C ASN A 456 3.50 2.99 -15.29
N LEU A 457 4.04 3.87 -14.44
CA LEU A 457 5.43 4.28 -14.45
C LEU A 457 5.96 4.23 -13.02
N THR A 458 7.11 3.60 -12.84
CA THR A 458 7.88 3.67 -11.61
C THR A 458 9.27 4.20 -11.92
N TYR A 459 9.69 5.22 -11.16
CA TYR A 459 11.02 5.81 -11.24
C TYR A 459 11.64 5.88 -9.86
N LEU A 460 12.87 5.36 -9.71
CA LEU A 460 13.67 5.47 -8.49
C LEU A 460 15.06 5.99 -8.87
N SER A 461 15.65 6.84 -8.03
CA SER A 461 17.02 7.31 -8.27
C SER A 461 17.74 7.64 -6.97
N GLY A 462 19.07 7.78 -7.07
CA GLY A 462 19.92 8.13 -5.93
C GLY A 462 20.01 7.01 -4.90
N ILE A 463 19.99 5.74 -5.32
CA ILE A 463 20.19 4.59 -4.44
C ILE A 463 21.68 4.36 -4.26
N HIS A 464 22.22 4.70 -3.10
CA HIS A 464 23.60 4.38 -2.72
C HIS A 464 23.68 2.91 -2.29
N THR A 465 24.80 2.25 -2.61
CA THR A 465 25.01 0.83 -2.29
C THR A 465 25.80 0.60 -1.00
N ALA A 466 26.54 1.59 -0.54
CA ALA A 466 27.31 1.50 0.71
C ALA A 466 27.41 2.86 1.41
N ILE A 467 27.63 2.85 2.72
CA ILE A 467 27.99 4.06 3.50
C ILE A 467 29.35 4.58 3.00
N ASN A 468 29.54 5.87 2.98
CA ASN A 468 30.76 6.54 2.51
C ASN A 468 31.12 6.26 1.04
N SER A 469 30.19 5.81 0.24
CA SER A 469 30.39 5.56 -1.18
C SER A 469 29.59 6.57 -2.01
N GLU A 470 30.25 7.16 -3.01
CA GLU A 470 29.58 7.95 -4.04
C GLU A 470 28.89 7.07 -5.10
N ASN A 471 29.13 5.75 -5.05
CA ASN A 471 28.55 4.83 -6.01
C ASN A 471 27.04 4.71 -5.79
N THR A 472 26.30 5.00 -6.83
CA THR A 472 24.84 4.84 -6.88
C THR A 472 24.45 3.85 -7.95
N LEU A 473 23.35 3.14 -7.71
CA LEU A 473 22.71 2.35 -8.76
C LEU A 473 22.20 3.28 -9.87
N ARG A 474 22.19 2.78 -11.08
CA ARG A 474 21.53 3.49 -12.19
C ARG A 474 20.07 3.76 -11.84
N PRO A 475 19.49 4.88 -12.28
CA PRO A 475 18.07 5.13 -12.07
C PRO A 475 17.24 3.96 -12.57
N TYR A 476 16.29 3.54 -11.76
CA TYR A 476 15.30 2.53 -12.12
C TYR A 476 14.15 3.22 -12.87
N ILE A 477 13.80 2.71 -14.04
CA ILE A 477 12.68 3.23 -14.84
C ILE A 477 11.90 2.03 -15.35
N ASN A 478 10.67 1.88 -14.93
CA ASN A 478 9.76 0.86 -15.44
C ASN A 478 8.47 1.51 -15.94
N LEU A 479 8.27 1.50 -17.24
CA LEU A 479 7.04 1.93 -17.90
C LEU A 479 6.29 0.69 -18.37
N GLY A 480 5.10 0.48 -17.85
CA GLY A 480 4.19 -0.58 -18.25
C GLY A 480 2.96 -0.02 -18.98
N VAL A 481 2.46 -0.76 -19.94
CA VAL A 481 1.21 -0.46 -20.64
C VAL A 481 0.41 -1.75 -20.75
N LYS A 482 -0.87 -1.68 -20.40
CA LYS A 482 -1.83 -2.77 -20.54
C LYS A 482 -3.00 -2.29 -21.40
N LEU A 483 -3.40 -3.11 -22.33
CA LEU A 483 -4.56 -2.93 -23.20
C LEU A 483 -5.53 -4.08 -22.95
N GLY A 484 -6.79 -3.79 -22.78
CA GLY A 484 -7.87 -4.76 -22.69
C GLY A 484 -8.89 -4.48 -23.79
N TYR A 485 -9.14 -5.44 -24.66
CA TYR A 485 -10.15 -5.32 -25.72
C TYR A 485 -11.27 -6.33 -25.47
N GLN A 486 -12.49 -5.83 -25.29
CA GLN A 486 -13.67 -6.66 -25.09
C GLN A 486 -14.09 -7.30 -26.41
N LEU A 487 -13.94 -8.62 -26.49
CA LEU A 487 -14.38 -9.41 -27.64
C LEU A 487 -15.88 -9.74 -27.57
N PHE A 488 -16.34 -10.13 -26.38
CA PHE A 488 -17.72 -10.47 -26.05
C PHE A 488 -18.05 -9.87 -24.67
N PRO A 489 -19.30 -9.80 -24.23
CA PRO A 489 -19.66 -9.15 -22.96
C PRO A 489 -18.80 -9.52 -21.77
N ASP A 490 -18.37 -10.77 -21.66
CA ASP A 490 -17.64 -11.28 -20.50
C ASP A 490 -16.17 -11.63 -20.81
N PHE A 491 -15.73 -11.46 -22.08
CA PHE A 491 -14.41 -11.84 -22.54
C PHE A 491 -13.59 -10.66 -23.03
N TYR A 492 -12.38 -10.54 -22.49
CA TYR A 492 -11.40 -9.53 -22.88
C TYR A 492 -10.12 -10.19 -23.36
N LEU A 493 -9.59 -9.72 -24.47
CA LEU A 493 -8.23 -9.98 -24.90
C LEU A 493 -7.31 -8.95 -24.25
N THR A 494 -6.27 -9.39 -23.55
CA THR A 494 -5.35 -8.50 -22.84
C THR A 494 -3.96 -8.56 -23.44
N PHE A 495 -3.32 -7.40 -23.57
CA PHE A 495 -1.93 -7.25 -23.95
C PHE A 495 -1.25 -6.37 -22.92
N LYS A 496 -0.14 -6.84 -22.36
CA LYS A 496 0.65 -6.10 -21.37
C LYS A 496 2.09 -6.05 -21.82
N ILE A 497 2.67 -4.86 -21.78
CA ILE A 497 4.10 -4.65 -21.98
C ILE A 497 4.64 -4.11 -20.66
N SER A 498 5.57 -4.81 -20.05
CA SER A 498 6.32 -4.36 -18.88
C SER A 498 7.70 -3.89 -19.31
N ASN A 499 8.25 -2.89 -18.62
CA ASN A 499 9.53 -2.27 -18.94
C ASN A 499 9.67 -1.91 -20.44
N LEU A 500 8.65 -1.18 -20.96
CA LEU A 500 8.55 -0.79 -22.38
C LEU A 500 9.82 -0.09 -22.91
N ILE A 501 10.52 0.67 -22.04
CA ILE A 501 11.76 1.36 -22.39
C ILE A 501 12.95 0.38 -22.51
N ASN A 502 12.77 -0.85 -22.02
CA ASN A 502 13.81 -1.88 -21.92
C ASN A 502 15.07 -1.40 -21.20
N HIS A 503 14.87 -0.61 -20.16
CA HIS A 503 15.98 -0.12 -19.34
C HIS A 503 16.54 -1.25 -18.47
N ASN A 504 17.87 -1.29 -18.30
CA ASN A 504 18.51 -2.24 -17.38
C ASN A 504 18.35 -1.73 -15.94
N ASN A 505 17.32 -2.20 -15.29
CA ASN A 505 16.92 -1.81 -13.96
C ASN A 505 17.60 -2.66 -12.89
N TYR A 506 17.98 -2.02 -11.77
CA TYR A 506 18.52 -2.65 -10.57
C TYR A 506 17.92 -1.93 -9.34
N ILE A 507 17.39 -2.70 -8.41
CA ILE A 507 17.00 -2.22 -7.08
C ILE A 507 18.06 -2.65 -6.06
N TRP A 508 18.61 -3.83 -6.26
CA TRP A 508 19.67 -4.42 -5.46
C TRP A 508 20.90 -4.61 -6.33
N GLN A 509 22.08 -4.35 -5.75
CA GLN A 509 23.33 -4.49 -6.48
C GLN A 509 23.51 -5.91 -7.02
N GLY A 510 23.79 -6.03 -8.31
CA GLY A 510 23.94 -7.30 -9.01
C GLY A 510 22.65 -7.92 -9.52
N TYR A 511 21.50 -7.61 -8.95
CA TYR A 511 20.21 -8.19 -9.32
C TYR A 511 19.52 -7.35 -10.39
N LYS A 512 19.65 -7.80 -11.63
CA LYS A 512 18.98 -7.19 -12.77
C LYS A 512 17.48 -7.54 -12.72
N GLU A 513 16.64 -6.52 -12.83
CA GLU A 513 15.21 -6.68 -12.96
C GLU A 513 14.78 -7.18 -14.34
N LEU A 514 13.53 -7.63 -14.44
CA LEU A 514 12.93 -8.14 -15.67
C LEU A 514 13.11 -7.13 -16.82
N PRO A 515 13.69 -7.54 -17.98
CA PRO A 515 13.75 -6.69 -19.16
C PRO A 515 12.34 -6.48 -19.74
N MET A 516 12.26 -5.87 -20.92
CA MET A 516 10.97 -5.72 -21.60
C MET A 516 10.31 -7.09 -21.77
N ASP A 517 9.10 -7.23 -21.24
CA ASP A 517 8.27 -8.43 -21.38
C ASP A 517 6.93 -8.07 -22.03
N LEU A 518 6.54 -8.82 -23.04
CA LEU A 518 5.25 -8.73 -23.70
C LEU A 518 4.43 -9.95 -23.31
N THR A 519 3.29 -9.71 -22.69
CA THR A 519 2.33 -10.75 -22.28
C THR A 519 1.03 -10.57 -23.05
N ALA A 520 0.51 -11.66 -23.64
CA ALA A 520 -0.83 -11.74 -24.19
C ALA A 520 -1.68 -12.67 -23.32
N GLY A 521 -2.93 -12.31 -23.10
CA GLY A 521 -3.80 -13.07 -22.21
C GLY A 521 -5.29 -12.90 -22.52
N LEU A 522 -6.07 -13.69 -21.82
CA LEU A 522 -7.52 -13.67 -21.81
C LEU A 522 -7.99 -13.33 -20.40
N ASN A 523 -8.99 -12.46 -20.29
CA ASN A 523 -9.71 -12.18 -19.07
C ASN A 523 -11.18 -12.53 -19.28
N TYR A 524 -11.69 -13.42 -18.47
CA TYR A 524 -13.11 -13.78 -18.41
C TYR A 524 -13.70 -13.24 -17.11
N ARG A 525 -14.78 -12.48 -17.22
CA ARG A 525 -15.49 -11.84 -16.09
C ARG A 525 -16.93 -12.35 -16.06
N TRP A 526 -17.47 -12.71 -14.90
CA TRP A 526 -18.86 -13.19 -14.72
C TRP A 526 -19.53 -12.64 -13.49
#